data_8521014e8e6bae2bcb33fb3cfb3ae890
#
_entry.id   8521014e8e6bae2bcb33fb3cfb3ae890
#
_cell.length_a   1.000
_cell.length_b   1.000
_cell.length_c   1.000
_cell.angle_alpha   90.00
_cell.angle_beta   90.00
_cell.angle_gamma   90.00
#
_symmetry.space_group_name_H-M   'P 1'
#
loop_
_entity.id
_entity.type
_entity.pdbx_description
1 polymer ?
#
loop_
_entity_poly.entity_id
_entity_poly.type
_entity_poly.pdbx_seq_one_letter_code
_entity_poly.pdbx_strand_id
1 'polypeptide(L)'
;STYICIHLGITADFPMSLVATAVVFPMVFSINGAYERRERALAAYGAVKANGHAIHLSCRDWPHDFDTSDMQHKSKATLVQLMSDIRDLLYSPVTELSVREIAVYRSFSDISKLINTDLRHAAVNPSELSRSNQFLSKMMISFEDLKHIHQYRTPKIIREFSGFFVCVLPVLYIQTIHRTFTENLFERVESLPVSFCSLVGGMASGWPKMNFTRSGDKNR
;
A
#
# COMPACT_ATOMS: atom_id res chain seq x y z
N SER A 1 -27.42 3.94 -12.11
CA SER A 1 -27.67 3.38 -10.75
C SER A 1 -28.61 4.24 -9.92
N THR A 2 -28.52 5.56 -9.92
CA THR A 2 -29.44 6.49 -9.21
C THR A 2 -30.89 6.32 -9.64
N TYR A 3 -31.13 6.08 -10.92
CA TYR A 3 -32.48 5.89 -11.48
C TYR A 3 -33.18 4.63 -10.93
N ILE A 4 -32.43 3.57 -10.69
CA ILE A 4 -32.93 2.30 -10.14
C ILE A 4 -33.36 2.46 -8.68
N CYS A 5 -32.58 3.18 -7.87
CA CYS A 5 -32.90 3.40 -6.46
C CYS A 5 -34.11 4.30 -6.26
N ILE A 6 -34.29 5.32 -7.12
CA ILE A 6 -35.48 6.18 -7.11
C ILE A 6 -36.72 5.37 -7.47
N HIS A 7 -36.62 4.44 -8.44
CA HIS A 7 -37.72 3.57 -8.86
C HIS A 7 -38.09 2.52 -7.81
N LEU A 8 -37.15 2.09 -6.98
CA LEU A 8 -37.35 1.11 -5.90
C LEU A 8 -37.79 1.75 -4.58
N GLY A 9 -37.90 3.09 -4.50
CA GLY A 9 -38.35 3.79 -3.29
C GLY A 9 -37.45 3.60 -2.08
N ILE A 10 -36.20 3.22 -2.29
CA ILE A 10 -35.18 3.03 -1.21
C ILE A 10 -34.65 4.41 -0.83
N THR A 11 -35.38 5.11 0.02
CA THR A 11 -34.90 6.35 0.64
C THR A 11 -34.47 6.05 2.06
N ALA A 12 -33.17 5.99 2.32
CA ALA A 12 -32.62 5.85 3.66
C ALA A 12 -32.08 7.19 4.12
N ASP A 13 -32.76 7.82 5.07
CA ASP A 13 -32.29 9.06 5.71
C ASP A 13 -31.19 8.70 6.75
N PHE A 14 -29.96 8.57 6.27
CA PHE A 14 -28.82 8.39 7.16
C PHE A 14 -28.18 9.74 7.48
N PRO A 15 -27.88 10.03 8.76
CA PRO A 15 -27.18 11.24 9.12
C PRO A 15 -25.81 11.28 8.43
N MET A 16 -25.50 12.39 7.77
CA MET A 16 -24.32 12.66 6.97
C MET A 16 -23.00 12.31 7.69
N SER A 17 -22.95 12.60 9.00
CA SER A 17 -21.79 12.34 9.85
C SER A 17 -21.48 10.85 9.99
N LEU A 18 -22.50 10.02 10.07
CA LEU A 18 -22.36 8.56 10.22
C LEU A 18 -21.81 7.92 8.95
N VAL A 19 -22.29 8.38 7.79
CA VAL A 19 -21.79 7.92 6.48
C VAL A 19 -20.35 8.38 6.26
N ALA A 20 -20.03 9.65 6.55
CA ALA A 20 -18.68 10.17 6.44
C ALA A 20 -17.70 9.37 7.32
N THR A 21 -18.08 9.11 8.57
CA THR A 21 -17.24 8.32 9.51
C THR A 21 -17.05 6.89 9.01
N ALA A 22 -18.09 6.25 8.51
CA ALA A 22 -18.02 4.88 7.98
C ALA A 22 -17.11 4.76 6.73
N VAL A 23 -16.93 5.83 5.96
CA VAL A 23 -15.99 5.85 4.82
C VAL A 23 -14.57 6.17 5.26
N VAL A 24 -14.42 7.23 6.06
CA VAL A 24 -13.09 7.76 6.43
C VAL A 24 -12.34 6.76 7.30
N PHE A 25 -13.02 6.10 8.24
CA PHE A 25 -12.40 5.19 9.18
C PHE A 25 -11.67 4.00 8.51
N PRO A 26 -12.29 3.18 7.64
CA PRO A 26 -11.60 2.09 6.96
C PRO A 26 -10.50 2.58 6.01
N MET A 27 -10.68 3.76 5.39
CA MET A 27 -9.68 4.33 4.50
C MET A 27 -8.42 4.73 5.27
N VAL A 28 -8.55 5.41 6.40
CA VAL A 28 -7.42 5.80 7.26
C VAL A 28 -6.68 4.57 7.76
N PHE A 29 -7.39 3.52 8.23
CA PHE A 29 -6.74 2.27 8.65
C PHE A 29 -6.01 1.56 7.52
N SER A 30 -6.58 1.54 6.33
CA SER A 30 -5.94 0.94 5.15
C SER A 30 -4.64 1.67 4.77
N ILE A 31 -4.67 3.01 4.81
CA ILE A 31 -3.50 3.85 4.52
C ILE A 31 -2.42 3.65 5.59
N ASN A 32 -2.79 3.73 6.87
CA ASN A 32 -1.84 3.55 7.97
C ASN A 32 -1.20 2.16 7.93
N GLY A 33 -1.97 1.10 7.70
CA GLY A 33 -1.44 -0.25 7.57
C GLY A 33 -0.52 -0.44 6.36
N ALA A 34 -0.74 0.29 5.27
CA ALA A 34 0.17 0.31 4.12
C ALA A 34 1.47 1.06 4.45
N TYR A 35 1.36 2.16 5.16
CA TYR A 35 2.50 2.97 5.58
C TYR A 35 3.41 2.22 6.56
N GLU A 36 2.85 1.62 7.62
CA GLU A 36 3.59 0.81 8.57
C GLU A 36 4.34 -0.36 7.90
N ARG A 37 3.71 -1.04 6.94
CA ARG A 37 4.39 -2.10 6.19
C ARG A 37 5.56 -1.59 5.38
N ARG A 38 5.41 -0.44 4.72
CA ARG A 38 6.50 0.20 3.98
C ARG A 38 7.67 0.54 4.90
N GLU A 39 7.38 1.15 6.05
CA GLU A 39 8.41 1.50 7.04
C GLU A 39 9.14 0.27 7.57
N ARG A 40 8.41 -0.79 7.93
CA ARG A 40 9.02 -2.06 8.35
C ARG A 40 9.87 -2.69 7.25
N ALA A 41 9.41 -2.68 6.00
CA ALA A 41 10.19 -3.21 4.89
C ALA A 41 11.47 -2.41 4.64
N LEU A 42 11.42 -1.08 4.72
CA LEU A 42 12.59 -0.22 4.62
C LEU A 42 13.58 -0.45 5.76
N ALA A 43 13.09 -0.60 6.99
CA ALA A 43 13.92 -0.91 8.16
C ALA A 43 14.61 -2.28 8.01
N ALA A 44 13.87 -3.32 7.61
CA ALA A 44 14.43 -4.65 7.38
C ALA A 44 15.47 -4.64 6.25
N TYR A 45 15.18 -3.98 5.13
CA TYR A 45 16.13 -3.83 4.03
C TYR A 45 17.39 -3.05 4.46
N GLY A 46 17.22 -1.97 5.22
CA GLY A 46 18.30 -1.20 5.81
C GLY A 46 19.20 -2.05 6.71
N ALA A 47 18.59 -2.91 7.54
CA ALA A 47 19.31 -3.83 8.43
C ALA A 47 20.10 -4.90 7.65
N VAL A 48 19.52 -5.48 6.58
CA VAL A 48 20.24 -6.40 5.68
C VAL A 48 21.48 -5.71 5.11
N LYS A 49 21.32 -4.51 4.58
CA LYS A 49 22.41 -3.72 4.00
C LYS A 49 23.49 -3.36 5.02
N ALA A 50 23.09 -2.92 6.21
CA ALA A 50 24.02 -2.52 7.27
C ALA A 50 24.87 -3.69 7.77
N ASN A 51 24.23 -4.86 8.03
CA ASN A 51 24.96 -6.07 8.45
C ASN A 51 25.86 -6.62 7.31
N GLY A 52 25.41 -6.56 6.05
CA GLY A 52 26.25 -6.91 4.90
C GLY A 52 27.46 -6.01 4.78
N HIS A 53 27.29 -4.72 5.00
CA HIS A 53 28.42 -3.77 5.01
C HIS A 53 29.38 -4.03 6.17
N ALA A 54 28.87 -4.39 7.36
CA ALA A 54 29.72 -4.79 8.49
C ALA A 54 30.57 -6.03 8.17
N ILE A 55 30.02 -7.03 7.49
CA ILE A 55 30.77 -8.21 7.04
C ILE A 55 31.84 -7.81 6.02
N HIS A 56 31.52 -6.92 5.07
CA HIS A 56 32.52 -6.43 4.11
C HIS A 56 33.68 -5.70 4.79
N LEU A 57 33.38 -4.84 5.76
CA LEU A 57 34.42 -4.14 6.55
C LEU A 57 35.26 -5.13 7.36
N SER A 58 34.63 -6.16 7.93
CA SER A 58 35.34 -7.23 8.64
C SER A 58 36.35 -7.95 7.73
N CYS A 59 35.97 -8.23 6.48
CA CYS A 59 36.84 -8.86 5.49
C CYS A 59 37.99 -7.94 5.02
N ARG A 60 37.79 -6.62 5.08
CA ARG A 60 38.76 -5.64 4.66
C ARG A 60 39.78 -5.32 5.76
N ASP A 61 39.31 -5.12 7.00
CA ASP A 61 40.08 -4.45 8.06
C ASP A 61 40.72 -5.42 9.07
N TRP A 62 40.22 -6.67 9.18
CA TRP A 62 40.67 -7.62 10.22
C TRP A 62 41.83 -8.53 9.84
N PRO A 63 42.07 -8.89 8.57
CA PRO A 63 43.27 -9.64 8.20
C PRO A 63 44.55 -8.80 8.37
N HIS A 64 45.53 -9.29 9.17
CA HIS A 64 46.75 -8.55 9.44
C HIS A 64 47.92 -8.85 8.45
N ASP A 65 47.94 -10.08 7.92
CA ASP A 65 49.12 -10.57 7.17
C ASP A 65 48.77 -11.13 5.77
N PHE A 66 47.64 -10.79 5.22
CA PHE A 66 47.15 -11.35 3.95
C PHE A 66 46.97 -10.26 2.91
N ASP A 67 47.15 -10.60 1.64
CA ASP A 67 46.73 -9.72 0.55
C ASP A 67 45.23 -9.56 0.60
N THR A 68 44.78 -8.46 1.22
CA THR A 68 43.38 -8.16 1.47
C THR A 68 42.59 -7.85 0.22
N SER A 69 43.26 -7.62 -0.92
CA SER A 69 42.64 -7.20 -2.17
C SER A 69 41.71 -8.27 -2.75
N ASP A 70 42.12 -9.52 -2.76
CA ASP A 70 41.33 -10.65 -3.26
C ASP A 70 40.10 -10.92 -2.35
N MET A 71 40.30 -10.91 -1.04
CA MET A 71 39.25 -11.12 -0.07
C MET A 71 38.23 -9.98 -0.09
N GLN A 72 38.66 -8.74 -0.24
CA GLN A 72 37.79 -7.59 -0.40
C GLN A 72 36.97 -7.70 -1.68
N HIS A 73 37.55 -8.07 -2.79
CA HIS A 73 36.85 -8.25 -4.06
C HIS A 73 35.82 -9.38 -3.98
N LYS A 74 36.20 -10.50 -3.38
CA LYS A 74 35.34 -11.68 -3.19
C LYS A 74 34.13 -11.36 -2.27
N SER A 75 34.39 -10.71 -1.12
CA SER A 75 33.31 -10.31 -0.20
C SER A 75 32.31 -9.34 -0.87
N LYS A 76 32.82 -8.37 -1.63
CA LYS A 76 32.00 -7.43 -2.38
C LYS A 76 31.14 -8.15 -3.42
N ALA A 77 31.73 -9.05 -4.22
CA ALA A 77 31.02 -9.80 -5.25
C ALA A 77 29.89 -10.66 -4.65
N THR A 78 30.18 -11.39 -3.57
CA THR A 78 29.20 -12.25 -2.89
C THR A 78 28.04 -11.44 -2.29
N LEU A 79 28.32 -10.30 -1.68
CA LEU A 79 27.30 -9.42 -1.12
C LEU A 79 26.45 -8.76 -2.20
N VAL A 80 27.04 -8.34 -3.32
CA VAL A 80 26.31 -7.80 -4.47
C VAL A 80 25.39 -8.86 -5.06
N GLN A 81 25.86 -10.11 -5.17
CA GLN A 81 25.05 -11.24 -5.63
C GLN A 81 23.87 -11.48 -4.70
N LEU A 82 24.07 -11.52 -3.38
CA LEU A 82 22.99 -11.63 -2.40
C LEU A 82 21.94 -10.53 -2.57
N MET A 83 22.37 -9.28 -2.70
CA MET A 83 21.45 -8.15 -2.87
C MET A 83 20.66 -8.24 -4.18
N SER A 84 21.29 -8.76 -5.24
CA SER A 84 20.62 -9.03 -6.51
C SER A 84 19.57 -10.15 -6.36
N ASP A 85 19.93 -11.25 -5.69
CA ASP A 85 19.01 -12.38 -5.48
C ASP A 85 17.81 -11.98 -4.60
N ILE A 86 18.03 -11.16 -3.56
CA ILE A 86 16.95 -10.60 -2.74
C ILE A 86 16.04 -9.71 -3.60
N ARG A 87 16.60 -8.84 -4.42
CA ARG A 87 15.83 -8.00 -5.33
C ARG A 87 14.99 -8.86 -6.27
N ASP A 88 15.59 -9.86 -6.89
CA ASP A 88 14.92 -10.73 -7.87
C ASP A 88 13.81 -11.56 -7.20
N LEU A 89 13.99 -11.96 -5.93
CA LEU A 89 12.93 -12.58 -5.13
C LEU A 89 11.75 -11.63 -4.91
N LEU A 90 12.01 -10.38 -4.55
CA LEU A 90 10.95 -9.39 -4.27
C LEU A 90 10.16 -8.98 -5.52
N TYR A 91 10.76 -9.05 -6.71
CA TYR A 91 10.10 -8.75 -7.98
C TYR A 91 9.49 -9.98 -8.66
N SER A 92 9.81 -11.19 -8.18
CA SER A 92 9.35 -12.42 -8.83
C SER A 92 7.85 -12.67 -8.65
N PRO A 93 7.19 -13.28 -9.65
CA PRO A 93 5.82 -13.75 -9.52
C PRO A 93 5.73 -14.90 -8.49
N VAL A 94 4.54 -15.10 -7.92
CA VAL A 94 4.30 -16.11 -6.87
C VAL A 94 4.69 -17.53 -7.31
N THR A 95 4.63 -17.83 -8.60
CA THR A 95 4.97 -19.14 -9.17
C THR A 95 6.46 -19.50 -9.07
N GLU A 96 7.35 -18.49 -9.04
CA GLU A 96 8.80 -18.70 -9.00
C GLU A 96 9.42 -18.43 -7.62
N LEU A 97 8.59 -18.09 -6.64
CA LEU A 97 9.03 -17.63 -5.34
C LEU A 97 9.95 -18.65 -4.64
N SER A 98 9.62 -19.94 -4.68
CA SER A 98 10.41 -21.01 -4.05
C SER A 98 11.78 -21.18 -4.69
N VAL A 99 11.88 -21.03 -5.99
CA VAL A 99 13.15 -21.17 -6.70
C VAL A 99 14.08 -19.99 -6.38
N ARG A 100 13.53 -18.78 -6.34
CA ARG A 100 14.27 -17.56 -6.00
C ARG A 100 14.69 -17.56 -4.53
N GLU A 101 13.86 -18.07 -3.65
CA GLU A 101 14.17 -18.23 -2.22
C GLU A 101 15.40 -19.14 -2.01
N ILE A 102 15.47 -20.27 -2.73
CA ILE A 102 16.63 -21.16 -2.69
C ILE A 102 17.90 -20.45 -3.17
N ALA A 103 17.80 -19.59 -4.20
CA ALA A 103 18.95 -18.80 -4.66
C ALA A 103 19.48 -17.88 -3.58
N VAL A 104 18.60 -17.16 -2.86
CA VAL A 104 18.99 -16.28 -1.74
C VAL A 104 19.68 -17.08 -0.63
N TYR A 105 19.16 -18.25 -0.23
CA TYR A 105 19.81 -19.06 0.79
C TYR A 105 21.16 -19.64 0.34
N ARG A 106 21.34 -19.90 -0.96
CA ARG A 106 22.68 -20.24 -1.51
C ARG A 106 23.66 -19.08 -1.35
N SER A 107 23.25 -17.87 -1.65
CA SER A 107 24.09 -16.67 -1.46
C SER A 107 24.43 -16.46 0.02
N PHE A 108 23.50 -16.71 0.96
CA PHE A 108 23.82 -16.73 2.40
C PHE A 108 24.84 -17.82 2.76
N SER A 109 24.71 -19.01 2.19
CA SER A 109 25.68 -20.10 2.38
C SER A 109 27.07 -19.73 1.87
N ASP A 110 27.17 -19.02 0.76
CA ASP A 110 28.47 -18.61 0.20
C ASP A 110 29.11 -17.52 1.08
N ILE A 111 28.34 -16.61 1.67
CA ILE A 111 28.85 -15.68 2.69
C ILE A 111 29.32 -16.44 3.93
N SER A 112 28.58 -17.44 4.39
CA SER A 112 28.99 -18.27 5.52
C SER A 112 30.31 -18.99 5.25
N LYS A 113 30.49 -19.52 4.04
CA LYS A 113 31.77 -20.16 3.62
C LYS A 113 32.90 -19.12 3.63
N LEU A 114 32.69 -17.95 3.07
CA LEU A 114 33.66 -16.86 3.08
C LEU A 114 34.12 -16.51 4.50
N ILE A 115 33.19 -16.41 5.45
CA ILE A 115 33.51 -16.13 6.86
C ILE A 115 34.27 -17.31 7.49
N ASN A 116 33.79 -18.55 7.32
CA ASN A 116 34.32 -19.70 8.06
C ASN A 116 35.54 -20.34 7.42
N THR A 117 35.79 -20.11 6.11
CA THR A 117 37.00 -20.59 5.43
C THR A 117 38.00 -19.48 5.23
N ASP A 118 37.68 -18.45 4.48
CA ASP A 118 38.63 -17.44 4.02
C ASP A 118 39.09 -16.55 5.17
N LEU A 119 38.22 -15.99 6.01
CA LEU A 119 38.58 -15.24 7.21
C LEU A 119 39.31 -16.09 8.24
N ARG A 120 38.98 -17.36 8.37
CA ARG A 120 39.71 -18.26 9.26
C ARG A 120 41.13 -18.55 8.78
N HIS A 121 41.31 -18.74 7.46
CA HIS A 121 42.65 -18.90 6.85
C HIS A 121 43.51 -17.63 6.97
N ALA A 122 42.87 -16.47 6.99
CA ALA A 122 43.55 -15.18 7.20
C ALA A 122 43.95 -14.93 8.68
N ALA A 123 43.94 -15.97 9.53
CA ALA A 123 44.35 -15.93 10.95
C ALA A 123 43.60 -14.89 11.81
N VAL A 124 42.36 -14.53 11.44
CA VAL A 124 41.55 -13.61 12.21
C VAL A 124 41.18 -14.25 13.57
N ASN A 125 41.16 -13.43 14.63
CA ASN A 125 40.87 -13.88 15.98
C ASN A 125 39.48 -14.57 16.05
N PRO A 126 39.35 -15.72 16.74
CA PRO A 126 38.07 -16.44 16.87
C PRO A 126 36.90 -15.59 17.42
N SER A 127 37.19 -14.61 18.28
CA SER A 127 36.16 -13.68 18.80
C SER A 127 35.60 -12.77 17.70
N GLU A 128 36.45 -12.31 16.77
CA GLU A 128 36.07 -11.48 15.63
C GLU A 128 35.29 -12.31 14.59
N LEU A 129 35.74 -13.54 14.34
CA LEU A 129 35.04 -14.49 13.50
C LEU A 129 33.58 -14.76 14.02
N SER A 130 33.46 -14.93 15.35
CA SER A 130 32.14 -15.06 16.00
C SER A 130 31.26 -13.82 15.77
N ARG A 131 31.85 -12.61 15.80
CA ARG A 131 31.13 -11.37 15.53
C ARG A 131 30.66 -11.29 14.07
N SER A 132 31.46 -11.72 13.11
CA SER A 132 31.05 -11.81 11.71
C SER A 132 29.86 -12.77 11.51
N ASN A 133 29.88 -13.91 12.20
CA ASN A 133 28.74 -14.84 12.18
C ASN A 133 27.48 -14.24 12.84
N GLN A 134 27.62 -13.37 13.83
CA GLN A 134 26.47 -12.63 14.38
C GLN A 134 25.89 -11.64 13.38
N PHE A 135 26.73 -10.94 12.60
CA PHE A 135 26.23 -10.05 11.52
C PHE A 135 25.50 -10.86 10.45
N LEU A 136 26.00 -12.02 10.07
CA LEU A 136 25.33 -12.92 9.14
C LEU A 136 23.97 -13.37 9.68
N SER A 137 23.89 -13.79 10.95
CA SER A 137 22.64 -14.20 11.60
C SER A 137 21.62 -13.05 11.63
N LYS A 138 22.04 -11.83 12.01
CA LYS A 138 21.16 -10.65 11.99
C LYS A 138 20.68 -10.31 10.59
N MET A 139 21.52 -10.47 9.58
CA MET A 139 21.17 -10.25 8.18
C MET A 139 20.12 -11.27 7.70
N MET A 140 20.25 -12.54 8.10
CA MET A 140 19.23 -13.57 7.80
C MET A 140 17.91 -13.27 8.47
N ILE A 141 17.89 -12.87 9.76
CA ILE A 141 16.66 -12.50 10.47
C ILE A 141 15.97 -11.33 9.74
N SER A 142 16.72 -10.30 9.40
CA SER A 142 16.15 -9.15 8.68
C SER A 142 15.66 -9.49 7.28
N PHE A 143 16.28 -10.47 6.61
CA PHE A 143 15.78 -11.00 5.34
C PHE A 143 14.46 -11.78 5.54
N GLU A 144 14.34 -12.60 6.58
CA GLU A 144 13.09 -13.29 6.89
C GLU A 144 11.94 -12.30 7.17
N ASP A 145 12.21 -11.23 7.92
CA ASP A 145 11.23 -10.17 8.15
C ASP A 145 10.77 -9.53 6.84
N LEU A 146 11.72 -9.23 5.95
CA LEU A 146 11.42 -8.67 4.63
C LEU A 146 10.59 -9.63 3.77
N LYS A 147 10.92 -10.92 3.78
CA LYS A 147 10.18 -11.98 3.10
C LYS A 147 8.76 -12.11 3.64
N HIS A 148 8.58 -12.09 4.96
CA HIS A 148 7.26 -12.12 5.60
C HIS A 148 6.40 -10.94 5.17
N ILE A 149 6.94 -9.72 5.16
CA ILE A 149 6.22 -8.53 4.70
C ILE A 149 5.81 -8.66 3.22
N HIS A 150 6.63 -9.28 2.40
CA HIS A 150 6.33 -9.51 0.98
C HIS A 150 5.26 -10.59 0.78
N GLN A 151 5.33 -11.71 1.50
CA GLN A 151 4.41 -12.84 1.36
C GLN A 151 3.05 -12.59 2.00
N TYR A 152 3.01 -12.02 3.20
CA TYR A 152 1.79 -11.75 3.94
C TYR A 152 1.24 -10.36 3.64
N ARG A 153 0.46 -10.30 2.56
CA ARG A 153 -0.31 -9.09 2.23
C ARG A 153 -1.45 -8.90 3.22
N THR A 154 -1.99 -7.67 3.31
CA THR A 154 -3.22 -7.39 4.07
C THR A 154 -4.29 -8.41 3.72
N PRO A 155 -5.03 -8.94 4.72
CA PRO A 155 -6.15 -9.86 4.47
C PRO A 155 -7.07 -9.30 3.38
N LYS A 156 -7.43 -10.16 2.42
CA LYS A 156 -8.29 -9.77 1.29
C LYS A 156 -9.58 -9.11 1.78
N ILE A 157 -10.13 -9.63 2.90
CA ILE A 157 -11.36 -9.13 3.52
C ILE A 157 -11.31 -7.63 3.82
N ILE A 158 -10.21 -7.13 4.42
CA ILE A 158 -10.07 -5.70 4.76
C ILE A 158 -10.01 -4.85 3.50
N ARG A 159 -9.33 -5.32 2.46
CA ARG A 159 -9.21 -4.63 1.19
C ARG A 159 -10.52 -4.62 0.41
N GLU A 160 -11.23 -5.74 0.37
CA GLU A 160 -12.53 -5.86 -0.30
C GLU A 160 -13.61 -5.07 0.44
N PHE A 161 -13.59 -5.10 1.77
CA PHE A 161 -14.46 -4.27 2.60
C PHE A 161 -14.26 -2.77 2.33
N SER A 162 -13.00 -2.31 2.33
CA SER A 162 -12.68 -0.92 1.99
C SER A 162 -13.13 -0.56 0.56
N GLY A 163 -12.90 -1.44 -0.42
CA GLY A 163 -13.35 -1.26 -1.80
C GLY A 163 -14.88 -1.19 -1.94
N PHE A 164 -15.59 -2.05 -1.22
CA PHE A 164 -17.05 -2.04 -1.18
C PHE A 164 -17.60 -0.70 -0.67
N PHE A 165 -17.08 -0.20 0.45
CA PHE A 165 -17.53 1.08 0.98
C PHE A 165 -17.19 2.25 0.06
N VAL A 166 -16.01 2.27 -0.54
CA VAL A 166 -15.62 3.33 -1.50
C VAL A 166 -16.53 3.33 -2.75
N CYS A 167 -17.04 2.17 -3.17
CA CYS A 167 -17.92 2.08 -4.33
C CYS A 167 -19.39 2.33 -3.99
N VAL A 168 -19.89 1.79 -2.88
CA VAL A 168 -21.33 1.81 -2.53
C VAL A 168 -21.73 3.13 -1.88
N LEU A 169 -20.87 3.69 -1.00
CA LEU A 169 -21.23 4.89 -0.27
C LEU A 169 -21.39 6.14 -1.14
N PRO A 170 -20.58 6.42 -2.18
CA PRO A 170 -20.84 7.55 -3.07
C PRO A 170 -22.19 7.44 -3.79
N VAL A 171 -22.61 6.21 -4.12
CA VAL A 171 -23.90 5.98 -4.80
C VAL A 171 -25.07 6.30 -3.88
N LEU A 172 -25.01 5.86 -2.63
CA LEU A 172 -26.00 6.19 -1.61
C LEU A 172 -26.00 7.70 -1.27
N TYR A 173 -24.83 8.30 -1.30
CA TYR A 173 -24.61 9.68 -0.93
C TYR A 173 -25.11 10.69 -1.96
N ILE A 174 -24.99 10.40 -3.25
CA ILE A 174 -25.51 11.25 -4.33
C ILE A 174 -27.03 11.48 -4.17
N GLN A 175 -27.75 10.48 -3.68
CA GLN A 175 -29.20 10.62 -3.43
C GLN A 175 -29.49 11.59 -2.28
N THR A 176 -28.73 11.49 -1.19
CA THR A 176 -28.90 12.38 -0.03
C THR A 176 -28.54 13.84 -0.39
N ILE A 177 -27.42 14.03 -1.14
CA ILE A 177 -27.03 15.37 -1.62
C ILE A 177 -28.08 15.97 -2.53
N HIS A 178 -28.61 15.19 -3.47
CA HIS A 178 -29.63 15.69 -4.39
C HIS A 178 -30.88 16.14 -3.65
N ARG A 179 -31.29 15.41 -2.61
CA ARG A 179 -32.45 15.75 -1.79
C ARG A 179 -32.20 17.00 -0.96
N THR A 180 -31.10 17.07 -0.24
CA THR A 180 -30.71 18.25 0.58
C THR A 180 -30.52 19.48 -0.30
N PHE A 181 -29.98 19.32 -1.51
CA PHE A 181 -29.83 20.45 -2.44
C PHE A 181 -31.16 20.95 -2.97
N THR A 182 -32.08 20.05 -3.29
CA THR A 182 -33.44 20.44 -3.74
C THR A 182 -34.25 21.07 -2.61
N GLU A 183 -34.17 20.57 -1.39
CA GLU A 183 -34.84 21.15 -0.22
C GLU A 183 -34.29 22.55 0.12
N ASN A 184 -32.97 22.71 0.17
CA ASN A 184 -32.32 23.99 0.41
C ASN A 184 -32.54 25.03 -0.72
N LEU A 185 -32.65 24.56 -1.98
CA LEU A 185 -32.99 25.44 -3.10
C LEU A 185 -34.46 25.91 -2.98
N PHE A 186 -35.35 25.03 -2.58
CA PHE A 186 -36.77 25.33 -2.40
C PHE A 186 -36.97 26.34 -1.26
N GLU A 187 -36.35 26.14 -0.10
CA GLU A 187 -36.37 27.12 1.01
C GLU A 187 -35.76 28.46 0.64
N ARG A 188 -34.68 28.47 -0.16
CA ARG A 188 -34.07 29.72 -0.62
C ARG A 188 -34.91 30.44 -1.66
N VAL A 189 -35.65 29.73 -2.47
CA VAL A 189 -36.56 30.34 -3.44
C VAL A 189 -37.79 30.93 -2.73
N GLU A 190 -38.32 30.26 -1.71
CA GLU A 190 -39.42 30.81 -0.88
C GLU A 190 -39.02 32.00 -0.03
N SER A 191 -37.74 32.08 0.38
CA SER A 191 -37.22 33.23 1.18
C SER A 191 -36.83 34.45 0.33
N LEU A 192 -36.89 34.37 -1.00
CA LEU A 192 -36.66 35.52 -1.87
C LEU A 192 -37.86 36.47 -1.79
N PRO A 193 -37.64 37.77 -1.50
CA PRO A 193 -38.74 38.76 -1.45
C PRO A 193 -39.45 38.80 -2.81
N VAL A 194 -40.76 38.86 -2.76
CA VAL A 194 -41.69 38.81 -3.91
C VAL A 194 -41.29 39.74 -5.08
N SER A 195 -40.51 40.78 -4.77
CA SER A 195 -39.92 41.71 -5.75
C SER A 195 -38.94 41.05 -6.74
N PHE A 196 -38.32 39.91 -6.37
CA PHE A 196 -37.37 39.21 -7.25
C PHE A 196 -38.08 38.26 -8.23
N CYS A 197 -39.26 37.72 -7.85
CA CYS A 197 -40.05 36.88 -8.73
C CYS A 197 -40.64 37.66 -9.92
N SER A 198 -40.94 38.97 -9.76
CA SER A 198 -41.45 39.79 -10.86
C SER A 198 -40.36 40.12 -11.92
N LEU A 199 -39.09 40.15 -11.51
CA LEU A 199 -37.96 40.44 -12.38
C LEU A 199 -37.56 39.22 -13.23
N VAL A 200 -37.67 38.00 -12.69
CA VAL A 200 -37.40 36.74 -13.39
C VAL A 200 -38.59 36.32 -14.26
N GLY A 201 -39.83 36.62 -13.87
CA GLY A 201 -41.04 36.38 -14.64
C GLY A 201 -41.08 37.17 -15.95
N GLY A 202 -40.45 38.34 -16.00
CA GLY A 202 -40.32 39.17 -17.22
C GLY A 202 -39.32 38.64 -18.25
N MET A 203 -38.35 37.84 -17.85
CA MET A 203 -37.37 37.18 -18.76
C MET A 203 -37.81 35.81 -19.24
N ALA A 204 -38.76 35.17 -18.59
CA ALA A 204 -39.26 33.81 -18.95
C ALA A 204 -40.30 33.82 -20.06
N SER A 205 -40.78 34.99 -20.51
CA SER A 205 -41.77 35.08 -21.60
C SER A 205 -41.22 34.78 -23.02
N GLY A 206 -39.90 34.57 -23.09
CA GLY A 206 -39.23 34.29 -24.39
C GLY A 206 -38.83 32.82 -24.62
N TRP A 207 -39.13 31.91 -23.71
CA TRP A 207 -38.71 30.51 -23.90
C TRP A 207 -39.90 29.68 -24.46
N PRO A 208 -39.65 28.83 -25.49
CA PRO A 208 -40.68 28.02 -26.08
C PRO A 208 -41.18 26.99 -25.01
N LYS A 209 -42.49 26.95 -24.87
CA LYS A 209 -43.21 25.97 -23.99
C LYS A 209 -42.81 24.55 -24.41
N MET A 210 -41.96 23.90 -23.68
CA MET A 210 -41.83 22.44 -23.78
C MET A 210 -43.07 21.81 -23.17
N ASN A 211 -43.94 21.32 -24.01
CA ASN A 211 -45.10 20.51 -23.63
C ASN A 211 -44.59 19.17 -23.10
N PHE A 212 -44.50 19.04 -21.79
CA PHE A 212 -44.42 17.74 -21.12
C PHE A 212 -45.83 17.11 -21.20
N THR A 213 -46.10 16.33 -22.23
CA THR A 213 -47.25 15.44 -22.28
C THR A 213 -47.05 14.36 -21.23
N ARG A 214 -47.77 14.50 -20.14
CA ARG A 214 -47.99 13.48 -19.11
C ARG A 214 -48.81 12.36 -19.78
N SER A 215 -48.12 11.34 -20.30
CA SER A 215 -48.73 10.10 -20.72
C SER A 215 -49.07 9.30 -19.47
N GLY A 216 -50.21 9.61 -18.92
CA GLY A 216 -50.90 8.81 -17.96
C GLY A 216 -52.29 8.61 -18.49
N ASP A 217 -52.61 7.42 -18.79
CA ASP A 217 -53.88 6.77 -18.49
C ASP A 217 -54.41 5.86 -19.60
N LYS A 218 -54.82 4.72 -19.12
CA LYS A 218 -55.95 3.85 -19.52
C LYS A 218 -55.69 2.71 -20.50
N ASN A 219 -56.02 1.60 -19.83
CA ASN A 219 -56.89 0.51 -20.29
C ASN A 219 -56.31 -0.73 -20.93
N ARG A 220 -56.55 -1.72 -20.22
CA ARG A 220 -57.04 -3.11 -20.34
C ARG A 220 -56.04 -4.19 -20.00
#